data_f3c8d39052c559e30f87f16910cd9796
#
_entry.id   f3c8d39052c559e30f87f16910cd9796
#
_cell.length_a   1.000
_cell.length_b   1.000
_cell.length_c   1.000
_cell.angle_alpha   90.00
_cell.angle_beta   90.00
_cell.angle_gamma   90.00
#
_symmetry.space_group_name_H-M   'P 1'
#
loop_
_entity.id
_entity.type
_entity.pdbx_description
1 polymer ?
#
loop_
_entity_poly.entity_id
_entity_poly.type
_entity_poly.pdbx_seq_one_letter_code
_entity_poly.pdbx_strand_id
1 'polypeptide(L)'
;NKTVYSGYQFGYYQRVGPDGRHEVRPREALGEPALRYNWNTPVVLSPHQPDIVYYGAQKLFRSFDRGETWAAISSDLTTSPKRGDVPFATITSVSESPLAFGLVWVGTDDGHVWVTTSGGDRWEKVDAKLPAERWISRVTASGKVRERAYVALNGYRNDDITPYLYVTEDLGKSWRSIAAGLPAAPANVVRGDPIDANI
;
A
#
# COMPACT_ATOMS: atom_id res chain seq x y z
N ASN A 1 11.51 16.08 -15.66
CA ASN A 1 10.05 16.09 -15.65
C ASN A 1 9.57 17.02 -14.52
N LYS A 2 8.72 18.01 -14.84
CA LYS A 2 8.21 19.00 -13.88
C LYS A 2 6.77 18.68 -13.47
N THR A 3 6.43 17.39 -13.31
CA THR A 3 5.09 16.93 -12.94
C THR A 3 5.02 16.73 -11.43
N VAL A 4 3.97 17.27 -10.80
CA VAL A 4 3.69 17.14 -9.37
C VAL A 4 2.31 16.52 -9.18
N TYR A 5 2.23 15.52 -8.33
CA TYR A 5 0.96 14.99 -7.82
C TYR A 5 0.69 15.61 -6.46
N SER A 6 -0.48 16.18 -6.29
CA SER A 6 -0.92 16.78 -5.04
C SER A 6 -2.38 16.47 -4.79
N GLY A 7 -2.77 16.43 -3.54
CA GLY A 7 -4.15 16.11 -3.20
C GLY A 7 -4.48 16.40 -1.75
N TYR A 8 -5.71 16.05 -1.39
CA TYR A 8 -6.23 16.09 -0.03
C TYR A 8 -7.02 14.81 0.25
N GLN A 9 -7.67 14.73 1.38
CA GLN A 9 -8.29 13.51 1.92
C GLN A 9 -9.20 12.78 0.92
N PHE A 10 -9.36 11.48 1.15
CA PHE A 10 -10.30 10.61 0.45
C PHE A 10 -10.07 10.50 -1.06
N GLY A 11 -8.80 10.53 -1.49
CA GLY A 11 -8.44 10.25 -2.87
C GLY A 11 -8.71 11.39 -3.84
N TYR A 12 -8.82 12.61 -3.38
CA TYR A 12 -8.91 13.77 -4.29
C TYR A 12 -7.50 14.22 -4.65
N TYR A 13 -6.99 13.70 -5.77
CA TYR A 13 -5.67 14.03 -6.30
C TYR A 13 -5.75 14.68 -7.67
N GLN A 14 -4.76 15.51 -7.94
CA GLN A 14 -4.53 16.14 -9.23
C GLN A 14 -3.07 16.01 -9.61
N ARG A 15 -2.83 15.91 -10.89
CA ARG A 15 -1.53 16.04 -11.51
C ARG A 15 -1.39 17.43 -12.10
N VAL A 16 -0.30 18.10 -11.82
CA VAL A 16 0.05 19.40 -12.41
C VAL A 16 1.38 19.25 -13.13
N GLY A 17 1.39 19.56 -14.40
CA GLY A 17 2.55 19.47 -15.27
C GLY A 17 2.56 20.52 -16.36
N PRO A 18 3.50 20.43 -17.31
CA PRO A 18 3.59 21.36 -18.45
C PRO A 18 2.33 21.36 -19.33
N ASP A 19 1.59 20.26 -19.30
CA ASP A 19 0.33 20.02 -20.02
C ASP A 19 -0.93 20.51 -19.25
N GLY A 20 -0.72 21.12 -18.07
CA GLY A 20 -1.81 21.69 -17.28
C GLY A 20 -2.13 20.90 -16.00
N ARG A 21 -3.37 21.06 -15.54
CA ARG A 21 -3.90 20.44 -14.33
C ARG A 21 -4.95 19.39 -14.74
N HIS A 22 -4.79 18.17 -14.22
CA HIS A 22 -5.65 17.03 -14.49
C HIS A 22 -6.10 16.38 -13.18
N GLU A 23 -7.35 16.03 -13.05
CA GLU A 23 -7.83 15.16 -11.97
C GLU A 23 -7.35 13.73 -12.25
N VAL A 24 -6.72 13.08 -11.27
CA VAL A 24 -6.12 11.76 -11.42
C VAL A 24 -6.70 10.77 -10.40
N ARG A 25 -8.00 10.61 -10.41
CA ARG A 25 -8.72 9.73 -9.49
C ARG A 25 -9.44 8.62 -10.28
N PRO A 26 -9.19 7.32 -9.96
CA PRO A 26 -10.03 6.26 -10.50
C PRO A 26 -11.50 6.48 -10.14
N ARG A 27 -12.39 6.07 -11.02
CA ARG A 27 -13.83 6.10 -10.81
C ARG A 27 -14.39 4.70 -10.96
N GLU A 28 -15.48 4.41 -10.26
CA GLU A 28 -16.23 3.18 -10.43
C GLU A 28 -16.83 3.09 -11.85
N ALA A 29 -16.90 1.89 -12.37
CA ALA A 29 -17.65 1.64 -13.59
C ALA A 29 -19.16 1.78 -13.34
N LEU A 30 -19.91 2.08 -14.41
CA LEU A 30 -21.35 2.22 -14.31
C LEU A 30 -22.00 0.96 -13.75
N GLY A 31 -22.76 1.09 -12.66
CA GLY A 31 -23.41 -0.01 -11.97
C GLY A 31 -22.54 -0.73 -10.91
N GLU A 32 -21.26 -0.37 -10.76
CA GLU A 32 -20.45 -0.87 -9.66
C GLU A 32 -20.67 -0.05 -8.37
N PRO A 33 -20.46 -0.67 -7.20
CA PRO A 33 -20.46 0.05 -5.92
C PRO A 33 -19.39 1.14 -5.90
N ALA A 34 -19.67 2.23 -5.17
CA ALA A 34 -18.74 3.33 -5.00
C ALA A 34 -17.38 2.88 -4.46
N LEU A 35 -16.32 3.49 -4.99
CA LEU A 35 -14.96 3.24 -4.50
C LEU A 35 -14.79 3.85 -3.10
N ARG A 36 -14.14 3.08 -2.22
CA ARG A 36 -13.77 3.52 -0.88
C ARG A 36 -12.34 3.99 -0.86
N TYR A 37 -12.12 5.18 -0.34
CA TYR A 37 -10.78 5.78 -0.24
C TYR A 37 -10.43 6.05 1.21
N ASN A 38 -9.21 5.73 1.60
CA ASN A 38 -8.70 6.09 2.91
C ASN A 38 -8.59 7.61 3.06
N TRP A 39 -8.58 8.11 4.29
CA TRP A 39 -8.25 9.51 4.57
C TRP A 39 -6.93 9.90 3.89
N ASN A 40 -5.89 9.08 4.08
CA ASN A 40 -4.61 9.20 3.38
C ASN A 40 -4.53 8.13 2.29
N THR A 41 -5.21 8.35 1.18
CA THR A 41 -5.20 7.44 0.03
C THR A 41 -3.78 7.31 -0.53
N PRO A 42 -3.23 6.09 -0.68
CA PRO A 42 -1.90 5.91 -1.24
C PRO A 42 -1.92 6.12 -2.75
N VAL A 43 -1.05 7.02 -3.22
CA VAL A 43 -0.72 7.23 -4.63
C VAL A 43 0.79 7.07 -4.77
N VAL A 44 1.23 6.13 -5.59
CA VAL A 44 2.62 5.72 -5.69
C VAL A 44 3.07 5.69 -7.15
N LEU A 45 4.19 6.32 -7.44
CA LEU A 45 4.84 6.21 -8.76
C LEU A 45 5.67 4.93 -8.80
N SER A 46 5.65 4.25 -9.95
CA SER A 46 6.51 3.10 -10.18
C SER A 46 7.99 3.50 -10.17
N PRO A 47 8.87 2.73 -9.49
CA PRO A 47 10.30 2.94 -9.59
C PRO A 47 10.89 2.56 -10.95
N HIS A 48 10.13 1.84 -11.80
CA HIS A 48 10.59 1.36 -13.09
C HIS A 48 10.29 2.34 -14.24
N GLN A 49 9.16 3.05 -14.14
CA GLN A 49 8.70 3.95 -15.19
C GLN A 49 7.85 5.06 -14.57
N PRO A 50 8.23 6.35 -14.68
CA PRO A 50 7.56 7.47 -14.00
C PRO A 50 6.14 7.77 -14.50
N ASP A 51 5.75 7.22 -15.65
CA ASP A 51 4.38 7.37 -16.17
C ASP A 51 3.41 6.34 -15.57
N ILE A 52 3.94 5.32 -14.87
CA ILE A 52 3.14 4.32 -14.18
C ILE A 52 2.81 4.81 -12.77
N VAL A 53 1.51 4.84 -12.47
CA VAL A 53 0.98 5.28 -11.18
C VAL A 53 0.08 4.20 -10.61
N TYR A 54 0.27 3.90 -9.32
CA TYR A 54 -0.61 3.05 -8.53
C TYR A 54 -1.51 3.89 -7.64
N TYR A 55 -2.76 3.47 -7.49
CA TYR A 55 -3.74 4.18 -6.70
C TYR A 55 -4.58 3.20 -5.86
N GLY A 56 -4.56 3.37 -4.53
CA GLY A 56 -5.25 2.49 -3.60
C GLY A 56 -6.64 3.01 -3.22
N ALA A 57 -7.67 2.22 -3.52
CA ALA A 57 -9.01 2.31 -2.93
C ALA A 57 -9.24 1.07 -2.05
N GLN A 58 -10.36 0.37 -2.14
CA GLN A 58 -10.46 -1.02 -1.69
C GLN A 58 -9.88 -2.00 -2.72
N LYS A 59 -9.80 -1.57 -3.98
CA LYS A 59 -9.08 -2.22 -5.08
C LYS A 59 -7.81 -1.44 -5.36
N LEU A 60 -6.78 -2.10 -5.89
CA LEU A 60 -5.61 -1.42 -6.42
C LEU A 60 -5.80 -1.12 -7.90
N PHE A 61 -5.57 0.11 -8.26
CA PHE A 61 -5.59 0.58 -9.66
C PHE A 61 -4.18 0.87 -10.14
N ARG A 62 -3.97 0.71 -11.44
CA ARG A 62 -2.74 1.09 -12.12
C ARG A 62 -3.07 1.90 -13.39
N SER A 63 -2.30 2.95 -13.60
CA SER A 63 -2.27 3.76 -14.82
C SER A 63 -0.92 3.59 -15.49
N PHE A 64 -0.88 3.63 -16.82
CA PHE A 64 0.34 3.69 -17.63
C PHE A 64 0.56 5.05 -18.30
N ASP A 65 -0.34 6.00 -18.06
CA ASP A 65 -0.41 7.29 -18.72
C ASP A 65 -0.54 8.47 -17.71
N ARG A 66 0.15 8.33 -16.58
CA ARG A 66 0.20 9.35 -15.52
C ARG A 66 -1.13 9.65 -14.84
N GLY A 67 -2.07 8.71 -14.88
CA GLY A 67 -3.37 8.84 -14.22
C GLY A 67 -4.49 9.33 -15.12
N GLU A 68 -4.31 9.36 -16.44
CA GLU A 68 -5.39 9.68 -17.37
C GLU A 68 -6.39 8.53 -17.49
N THR A 69 -5.87 7.30 -17.59
CA THR A 69 -6.69 6.10 -17.60
C THR A 69 -6.29 5.12 -16.49
N TRP A 70 -7.24 4.34 -16.00
CA TRP A 70 -7.06 3.44 -14.87
C TRP A 70 -7.59 2.05 -15.16
N ALA A 71 -6.80 1.04 -14.82
CA ALA A 71 -7.22 -0.36 -14.78
C ALA A 71 -7.18 -0.87 -13.32
N ALA A 72 -8.26 -1.49 -12.86
CA ALA A 72 -8.23 -2.25 -11.61
C ALA A 72 -7.37 -3.50 -11.82
N ILE A 73 -6.32 -3.65 -11.03
CA ILE A 73 -5.40 -4.79 -11.05
C ILE A 73 -5.58 -5.72 -9.85
N SER A 74 -6.63 -5.53 -9.07
CA SER A 74 -7.06 -6.44 -8.01
C SER A 74 -8.58 -6.45 -7.89
N SER A 75 -9.11 -7.51 -7.25
CA SER A 75 -10.43 -7.46 -6.61
C SER A 75 -10.40 -6.57 -5.36
N ASP A 76 -11.49 -6.53 -4.59
CA ASP A 76 -11.48 -5.94 -3.24
C ASP A 76 -10.50 -6.73 -2.35
N LEU A 77 -9.47 -6.06 -1.84
CA LEU A 77 -8.42 -6.65 -0.99
C LEU A 77 -8.73 -6.50 0.51
N THR A 78 -9.89 -5.99 0.85
CA THR A 78 -10.31 -5.66 2.21
C THR A 78 -11.46 -6.57 2.67
N THR A 79 -11.79 -6.49 3.95
CA THR A 79 -13.02 -7.07 4.49
C THR A 79 -14.16 -6.06 4.32
N SER A 80 -15.40 -6.53 4.20
CA SER A 80 -16.57 -5.65 4.10
C SER A 80 -16.65 -4.69 5.30
N PRO A 81 -16.74 -3.37 5.08
CA PRO A 81 -16.70 -2.39 6.15
C PRO A 81 -17.96 -2.49 7.02
N LYS A 82 -17.80 -2.28 8.32
CA LYS A 82 -18.90 -1.86 9.19
C LYS A 82 -19.22 -0.40 8.86
N ARG A 83 -20.48 -0.07 8.67
CA ARG A 83 -20.88 1.31 8.35
C ARG A 83 -20.51 2.26 9.50
N GLY A 84 -19.83 3.34 9.14
CA GLY A 84 -19.53 4.45 10.04
C GLY A 84 -18.32 4.28 10.96
N ASP A 85 -17.61 3.14 10.88
CA ASP A 85 -16.50 2.84 11.77
C ASP A 85 -15.16 2.78 11.04
N VAL A 86 -14.09 3.05 11.76
CA VAL A 86 -12.72 2.74 11.39
C VAL A 86 -12.44 1.30 11.84
N PRO A 87 -11.87 0.43 10.98
CA PRO A 87 -11.30 0.70 9.65
C PRO A 87 -12.35 0.98 8.57
N PHE A 88 -11.95 1.74 7.54
CA PHE A 88 -12.80 2.05 6.38
C PHE A 88 -12.84 0.94 5.33
N ALA A 89 -12.10 -0.14 5.53
CA ALA A 89 -11.83 -1.21 4.57
C ALA A 89 -11.25 -0.64 3.26
N THR A 90 -10.05 -0.12 3.36
CA THR A 90 -9.32 0.57 2.29
C THR A 90 -7.84 0.23 2.31
N ILE A 91 -7.19 0.37 1.16
CA ILE A 91 -5.74 0.26 1.06
C ILE A 91 -5.10 1.49 1.72
N THR A 92 -4.11 1.25 2.58
CA THR A 92 -3.36 2.28 3.31
C THR A 92 -1.93 2.42 2.84
N SER A 93 -1.38 1.37 2.25
CA SER A 93 0.01 1.37 1.81
C SER A 93 0.19 0.50 0.57
N VAL A 94 0.98 0.99 -0.38
CA VAL A 94 1.37 0.28 -1.61
C VAL A 94 2.87 0.41 -1.77
N SER A 95 3.54 -0.67 -2.16
CA SER A 95 4.96 -0.66 -2.49
C SER A 95 5.25 -1.61 -3.64
N GLU A 96 5.65 -1.07 -4.79
CA GLU A 96 6.24 -1.87 -5.86
C GLU A 96 7.71 -2.11 -5.56
N SER A 97 8.18 -3.34 -5.78
CA SER A 97 9.60 -3.67 -5.64
C SER A 97 10.43 -2.93 -6.70
N PRO A 98 11.50 -2.23 -6.34
CA PRO A 98 12.40 -1.64 -7.33
C PRO A 98 13.24 -2.67 -8.08
N LEU A 99 13.24 -3.93 -7.63
CA LEU A 99 14.01 -5.03 -8.23
C LEU A 99 13.21 -5.84 -9.25
N ALA A 100 11.86 -5.72 -9.24
CA ALA A 100 11.02 -6.50 -10.14
C ALA A 100 9.72 -5.74 -10.44
N PHE A 101 9.55 -5.34 -11.70
CA PHE A 101 8.29 -4.75 -12.16
C PHE A 101 7.10 -5.71 -11.92
N GLY A 102 6.02 -5.17 -11.37
CA GLY A 102 4.82 -5.95 -11.09
C GLY A 102 4.88 -6.83 -9.84
N LEU A 103 5.99 -6.82 -9.09
CA LEU A 103 6.01 -7.33 -7.72
C LEU A 103 5.51 -6.21 -6.81
N VAL A 104 4.25 -6.29 -6.39
CA VAL A 104 3.58 -5.23 -5.64
C VAL A 104 3.03 -5.76 -4.33
N TRP A 105 3.28 -5.01 -3.27
CA TRP A 105 2.78 -5.26 -1.93
C TRP A 105 1.71 -4.24 -1.56
N VAL A 106 0.68 -4.70 -0.87
CA VAL A 106 -0.43 -3.87 -0.40
C VAL A 106 -0.73 -4.15 1.06
N GLY A 107 -0.95 -3.10 1.82
CA GLY A 107 -1.46 -3.14 3.19
C GLY A 107 -2.78 -2.41 3.31
N THR A 108 -3.68 -2.89 4.18
CA THR A 108 -5.01 -2.34 4.39
C THR A 108 -5.23 -1.85 5.83
N ASP A 109 -6.23 -1.01 6.04
CA ASP A 109 -6.58 -0.48 7.36
C ASP A 109 -7.29 -1.51 8.26
N ASP A 110 -7.80 -2.58 7.70
CA ASP A 110 -8.41 -3.71 8.40
C ASP A 110 -7.45 -4.88 8.64
N GLY A 111 -6.14 -4.67 8.39
CA GLY A 111 -5.06 -5.55 8.85
C GLY A 111 -4.62 -6.61 7.84
N HIS A 112 -4.94 -6.46 6.57
CA HIS A 112 -4.52 -7.41 5.54
C HIS A 112 -3.24 -6.98 4.83
N VAL A 113 -2.38 -7.96 4.54
CA VAL A 113 -1.21 -7.80 3.68
C VAL A 113 -1.33 -8.74 2.50
N TRP A 114 -1.17 -8.17 1.31
CA TRP A 114 -1.26 -8.88 0.05
C TRP A 114 0.00 -8.65 -0.78
N VAL A 115 0.33 -9.65 -1.60
CA VAL A 115 1.42 -9.55 -2.57
C VAL A 115 0.97 -10.12 -3.91
N THR A 116 1.42 -9.49 -5.00
CA THR A 116 1.39 -10.05 -6.34
C THR A 116 2.79 -10.09 -6.92
N THR A 117 3.12 -11.13 -7.64
CA THR A 117 4.37 -11.27 -8.42
C THR A 117 4.12 -11.26 -9.93
N SER A 118 2.86 -11.06 -10.33
CA SER A 118 2.39 -11.15 -11.71
C SER A 118 1.77 -9.84 -12.23
N GLY A 119 2.06 -8.71 -11.56
CA GLY A 119 1.53 -7.41 -11.97
C GLY A 119 0.04 -7.22 -11.72
N GLY A 120 -0.56 -8.06 -10.86
CA GLY A 120 -1.97 -7.97 -10.49
C GLY A 120 -2.85 -9.12 -11.00
N ASP A 121 -2.34 -10.02 -11.84
CA ASP A 121 -3.12 -11.17 -12.33
C ASP A 121 -3.49 -12.13 -11.21
N ARG A 122 -2.59 -12.30 -10.23
CA ARG A 122 -2.78 -13.14 -9.06
C ARG A 122 -2.33 -12.40 -7.79
N TRP A 123 -3.15 -12.46 -6.76
CA TRP A 123 -2.87 -11.92 -5.44
C TRP A 123 -2.84 -13.02 -4.39
N GLU A 124 -1.84 -12.97 -3.52
CA GLU A 124 -1.70 -13.86 -2.38
C GLU A 124 -1.83 -13.08 -1.08
N LYS A 125 -2.71 -13.53 -0.19
CA LYS A 125 -2.90 -12.98 1.15
C LYS A 125 -1.83 -13.60 2.06
N VAL A 126 -1.02 -12.76 2.72
CA VAL A 126 0.19 -13.19 3.41
C VAL A 126 0.27 -12.71 4.87
N ASP A 127 -0.85 -12.40 5.48
CA ASP A 127 -0.96 -11.86 6.84
C ASP A 127 -1.18 -12.91 7.95
N ALA A 128 -1.29 -14.19 7.62
CA ALA A 128 -1.74 -15.25 8.55
C ALA A 128 -0.90 -15.37 9.86
N LYS A 129 0.32 -14.84 9.88
CA LYS A 129 1.22 -14.86 11.04
C LYS A 129 1.49 -13.47 11.62
N LEU A 130 0.77 -12.46 11.15
CA LEU A 130 0.82 -11.11 11.69
C LEU A 130 -0.28 -10.91 12.74
N PRO A 131 -0.15 -9.95 13.65
CA PRO A 131 -1.22 -9.57 14.56
C PRO A 131 -2.48 -9.19 13.80
N ALA A 132 -3.58 -9.89 14.08
CA ALA A 132 -4.86 -9.64 13.42
C ALA A 132 -5.45 -8.27 13.78
N GLU A 133 -6.27 -7.73 12.90
CA GLU A 133 -7.04 -6.50 13.12
C GLU A 133 -6.18 -5.29 13.52
N ARG A 134 -4.94 -5.24 13.01
CA ARG A 134 -4.05 -4.08 13.20
C ARG A 134 -3.89 -3.36 11.87
N TRP A 135 -4.07 -2.06 11.91
CA TRP A 135 -3.89 -1.18 10.75
C TRP A 135 -2.49 -1.36 10.15
N ILE A 136 -2.40 -1.74 8.88
CA ILE A 136 -1.12 -1.77 8.18
C ILE A 136 -0.73 -0.34 7.84
N SER A 137 0.12 0.25 8.65
CA SER A 137 0.55 1.64 8.48
C SER A 137 1.58 1.81 7.37
N ARG A 138 2.38 0.76 7.13
CA ARG A 138 3.37 0.77 6.04
C ARG A 138 3.70 -0.64 5.60
N VAL A 139 3.77 -0.83 4.28
CA VAL A 139 4.48 -1.95 3.65
C VAL A 139 5.58 -1.37 2.78
N THR A 140 6.77 -2.01 2.78
CA THR A 140 7.92 -1.55 1.99
C THR A 140 8.65 -2.77 1.42
N ALA A 141 8.68 -2.87 0.10
CA ALA A 141 9.50 -3.85 -0.59
C ALA A 141 10.99 -3.50 -0.43
N SER A 142 11.82 -4.50 -0.25
CA SER A 142 13.28 -4.28 -0.16
C SER A 142 13.85 -3.83 -1.51
N GLY A 143 14.75 -2.85 -1.46
CA GLY A 143 15.54 -2.45 -2.62
C GLY A 143 16.79 -3.32 -2.86
N LYS A 144 17.01 -4.37 -2.05
CA LYS A 144 18.21 -5.20 -2.09
C LYS A 144 17.93 -6.69 -2.27
N VAL A 145 16.82 -7.18 -1.75
CA VAL A 145 16.43 -8.58 -1.82
C VAL A 145 15.01 -8.65 -2.34
N ARG A 146 14.82 -9.33 -3.47
CA ARG A 146 13.54 -9.38 -4.20
C ARG A 146 12.40 -9.95 -3.37
N GLU A 147 12.65 -10.98 -2.59
CA GLU A 147 11.66 -11.70 -1.79
C GLU A 147 11.38 -11.03 -0.44
N ARG A 148 12.19 -10.00 -0.08
CA ARG A 148 12.10 -9.33 1.21
C ARG A 148 11.13 -8.16 1.17
N ALA A 149 10.31 -8.08 2.21
CA ALA A 149 9.52 -6.89 2.52
C ALA A 149 9.44 -6.66 4.03
N TYR A 150 9.15 -5.42 4.37
CA TYR A 150 8.94 -4.99 5.75
C TYR A 150 7.50 -4.52 5.91
N VAL A 151 6.93 -4.76 7.11
CA VAL A 151 5.61 -4.27 7.44
C VAL A 151 5.60 -3.65 8.84
N ALA A 152 5.00 -2.47 8.95
CA ALA A 152 4.65 -1.84 10.20
C ALA A 152 3.13 -1.90 10.39
N LEU A 153 2.71 -2.31 11.59
CA LEU A 153 1.31 -2.32 11.97
C LEU A 153 1.12 -1.40 13.18
N ASN A 154 -0.08 -0.85 13.28
CA ASN A 154 -0.41 0.12 14.30
C ASN A 154 -1.71 -0.29 15.02
N GLY A 155 -1.61 -0.51 16.33
CA GLY A 155 -2.74 -0.85 17.21
C GLY A 155 -3.33 0.34 17.96
N TYR A 156 -2.88 1.56 17.70
CA TYR A 156 -3.25 2.77 18.44
C TYR A 156 -4.78 2.93 18.60
N ARG A 157 -5.56 2.61 17.56
CA ARG A 157 -7.03 2.68 17.61
C ARG A 157 -7.69 1.63 18.48
N ASN A 158 -6.92 0.65 18.96
CA ASN A 158 -7.34 -0.43 19.83
C ASN A 158 -6.69 -0.31 21.22
N ASP A 159 -6.22 0.89 21.60
CA ASP A 159 -5.47 1.15 22.84
C ASP A 159 -4.20 0.27 22.98
N ASP A 160 -3.65 -0.17 21.87
CA ASP A 160 -2.47 -1.03 21.80
C ASP A 160 -1.28 -0.23 21.25
N ILE A 161 -0.35 0.10 22.13
CA ILE A 161 0.87 0.88 21.83
C ILE A 161 2.08 -0.01 21.51
N THR A 162 1.88 -1.32 21.37
CA THR A 162 2.96 -2.24 21.03
C THR A 162 3.58 -1.89 19.69
N PRO A 163 4.92 -1.80 19.58
CA PRO A 163 5.58 -1.61 18.29
C PRO A 163 5.51 -2.91 17.47
N TYR A 164 4.81 -2.88 16.38
CA TYR A 164 4.67 -4.00 15.45
C TYR A 164 5.48 -3.74 14.19
N LEU A 165 6.66 -4.35 14.10
CA LEU A 165 7.52 -4.33 12.92
C LEU A 165 7.92 -5.76 12.56
N TYR A 166 7.75 -6.11 11.31
CA TYR A 166 8.06 -7.45 10.81
C TYR A 166 8.81 -7.38 9.49
N VAL A 167 9.61 -8.39 9.24
CA VAL A 167 10.29 -8.65 7.97
C VAL A 167 9.94 -10.04 7.46
N THR A 168 9.75 -10.16 6.18
CA THR A 168 9.72 -11.42 5.44
C THR A 168 10.92 -11.52 4.52
N GLU A 169 11.40 -12.75 4.29
CA GLU A 169 12.47 -13.08 3.34
C GLU A 169 11.98 -14.04 2.23
N ASP A 170 10.69 -14.35 2.20
CA ASP A 170 10.11 -15.44 1.41
C ASP A 170 8.73 -15.06 0.80
N LEU A 171 8.58 -13.80 0.42
CA LEU A 171 7.34 -13.25 -0.14
C LEU A 171 6.12 -13.37 0.80
N GLY A 172 6.34 -13.25 2.12
CA GLY A 172 5.28 -13.23 3.11
C GLY A 172 4.81 -14.60 3.59
N LYS A 173 5.45 -15.70 3.18
CA LYS A 173 5.15 -17.05 3.70
C LYS A 173 5.50 -17.18 5.17
N SER A 174 6.52 -16.44 5.61
CA SER A 174 6.88 -16.30 7.02
C SER A 174 7.22 -14.86 7.37
N TRP A 175 6.98 -14.50 8.64
CA TRP A 175 7.27 -13.18 9.19
C TRP A 175 8.07 -13.31 10.48
N ARG A 176 9.09 -12.48 10.62
CA ARG A 176 9.92 -12.37 11.83
C ARG A 176 9.79 -10.96 12.39
N SER A 177 9.52 -10.84 13.69
CA SER A 177 9.52 -9.54 14.37
C SER A 177 10.92 -8.95 14.39
N ILE A 178 11.00 -7.65 14.13
CA ILE A 178 12.21 -6.82 14.23
C ILE A 178 12.00 -5.65 15.20
N ALA A 179 11.01 -5.74 16.08
CA ALA A 179 10.66 -4.69 17.04
C ALA A 179 11.51 -4.73 18.35
N ALA A 180 12.43 -5.68 18.48
CA ALA A 180 13.24 -5.81 19.68
C ALA A 180 14.06 -4.53 19.95
N GLY A 181 13.99 -4.02 21.17
CA GLY A 181 14.70 -2.80 21.59
C GLY A 181 13.99 -1.49 21.24
N LEU A 182 12.86 -1.53 20.55
CA LEU A 182 12.06 -0.32 20.33
C LEU A 182 11.28 0.08 21.61
N PRO A 183 11.04 1.38 21.81
CA PRO A 183 10.18 1.83 22.90
C PRO A 183 8.74 1.34 22.72
N ALA A 184 7.96 1.30 23.79
CA ALA A 184 6.52 1.00 23.75
C ALA A 184 5.76 2.17 23.12
N ALA A 185 5.76 2.22 21.79
CA ALA A 185 5.08 3.23 20.99
C ALA A 185 4.70 2.64 19.63
N PRO A 186 3.56 3.04 19.03
CA PRO A 186 3.14 2.54 17.73
C PRO A 186 4.18 2.83 16.64
N ALA A 187 4.50 1.80 15.85
CA ALA A 187 5.38 1.93 14.69
C ALA A 187 4.54 2.28 13.45
N ASN A 188 4.84 3.40 12.82
CA ASN A 188 4.07 3.90 11.68
C ASN A 188 4.80 3.75 10.34
N VAL A 189 6.13 3.72 10.36
CA VAL A 189 6.96 3.69 9.14
C VAL A 189 8.14 2.76 9.35
N VAL A 190 8.46 2.00 8.32
CA VAL A 190 9.70 1.23 8.20
C VAL A 190 10.31 1.49 6.83
N ARG A 191 11.63 1.62 6.78
CA ARG A 191 12.40 1.72 5.55
C ARG A 191 13.72 0.98 5.74
N GLY A 192 14.14 0.24 4.73
CA GLY A 192 15.48 -0.31 4.68
C GLY A 192 16.51 0.76 4.34
N ASP A 193 17.72 0.59 4.83
CA ASP A 193 18.83 1.46 4.47
C ASP A 193 19.13 1.34 2.96
N PRO A 194 19.37 2.45 2.25
CA PRO A 194 19.63 2.43 0.82
C PRO A 194 20.99 1.79 0.45
N ILE A 195 21.92 1.69 1.40
CA ILE A 195 23.28 1.19 1.18
C ILE A 195 23.42 -0.22 1.76
N ASP A 196 23.07 -0.43 3.02
CA ASP A 196 23.24 -1.72 3.72
C ASP A 196 21.93 -2.53 3.72
N ALA A 197 22.01 -3.74 3.20
CA ALA A 197 20.86 -4.66 3.14
C ALA A 197 20.45 -5.22 4.53
N ASN A 198 21.26 -5.04 5.56
CA ASN A 198 21.05 -5.59 6.90
C ASN A 198 20.50 -4.55 7.91
N ILE A 199 20.34 -3.32 7.46
CA ILE A 199 19.85 -2.19 8.27
C ILE A 199 18.48 -1.73 7.78
#